data_bb0d65874386b96eb3d72e5362ee46be
#
_entry.id   bb0d65874386b96eb3d72e5362ee46be
#
_cell.length_a   1.000
_cell.length_b   1.000
_cell.length_c   1.000
_cell.angle_alpha   90.00
_cell.angle_beta   90.00
_cell.angle_gamma   90.00
#
_symmetry.space_group_name_H-M   'P 1'
#
loop_
_entity.id
_entity.type
_entity.pdbx_description
1 polymer ?
#
loop_
_entity_poly.entity_id
_entity_poly.type
_entity_poly.pdbx_seq_one_letter_code
_entity_poly.pdbx_strand_id
1 'polypeptide(L)'
;MKVLISGNKEFGIAKELSMLYSNANFASRSTGFDLTTSDGQALFSKMSLRHDNIIINSALWKFNQTVLLDTVYKMCQANNHCPHIIVIGSTTDRVKNGKTWLYNAEKKALRDYANTCAINAVWGLGPKVSYISFGTLSNNQEKHPDRKCLDIKEAAKYIKWLTDQPKHVNINEISIDPMQDKRWHD
;
A
#
# COMPACT_ATOMS: atom_id res chain seq x y z
N MET A 1 16.14 -10.64 -0.90
CA MET A 1 14.95 -9.90 -0.42
C MET A 1 13.71 -10.54 -0.99
N LYS A 2 12.84 -11.06 -0.14
CA LYS A 2 11.56 -11.68 -0.53
C LYS A 2 10.44 -10.66 -0.38
N VAL A 3 9.60 -10.51 -1.38
CA VAL A 3 8.51 -9.51 -1.40
C VAL A 3 7.17 -10.21 -1.58
N LEU A 4 6.20 -9.86 -0.73
CA LEU A 4 4.80 -10.27 -0.86
C LEU A 4 3.95 -9.05 -1.22
N ILE A 5 3.13 -9.16 -2.25
CA ILE A 5 2.31 -8.08 -2.78
C ILE A 5 0.84 -8.50 -2.81
N SER A 6 -0.03 -7.74 -2.13
CA SER A 6 -1.47 -7.92 -2.30
C SER A 6 -1.91 -7.26 -3.62
N GLY A 7 -2.50 -8.04 -4.53
CA GLY A 7 -2.95 -7.57 -5.83
C GLY A 7 -2.65 -8.55 -6.96
N ASN A 8 -3.29 -8.33 -8.10
CA ASN A 8 -3.07 -9.14 -9.28
C ASN A 8 -1.91 -8.56 -10.10
N LYS A 9 -0.88 -9.39 -10.39
CA LYS A 9 0.31 -9.01 -11.15
C LYS A 9 0.03 -8.54 -12.60
N GLU A 10 -1.16 -8.77 -13.11
CA GLU A 10 -1.54 -8.35 -14.47
C GLU A 10 -2.10 -6.92 -14.53
N PHE A 11 -2.37 -6.29 -13.37
CA PHE A 11 -3.08 -5.01 -13.34
C PHE A 11 -2.43 -3.99 -12.40
N GLY A 12 -2.55 -2.72 -12.80
CA GLY A 12 -2.27 -1.58 -11.95
C GLY A 12 -0.84 -1.55 -11.43
N ILE A 13 -0.65 -0.98 -10.23
CA ILE A 13 0.66 -0.90 -9.57
C ILE A 13 1.30 -2.29 -9.41
N ALA A 14 0.51 -3.34 -9.11
CA ALA A 14 1.04 -4.68 -8.94
C ALA A 14 1.75 -5.20 -10.19
N LYS A 15 1.25 -4.85 -11.39
CA LYS A 15 1.90 -5.16 -12.66
C LYS A 15 3.28 -4.50 -12.76
N GLU A 16 3.37 -3.21 -12.48
CA GLU A 16 4.65 -2.49 -12.53
C GLU A 16 5.63 -3.00 -11.46
N LEU A 17 5.13 -3.33 -10.27
CA LEU A 17 5.95 -3.95 -9.22
C LEU A 17 6.46 -5.34 -9.63
N SER A 18 5.72 -6.10 -10.44
CA SER A 18 6.19 -7.41 -10.93
C SER A 18 7.45 -7.30 -11.82
N MET A 19 7.62 -6.16 -12.50
CA MET A 19 8.82 -5.88 -13.29
C MET A 19 10.02 -5.47 -12.43
N LEU A 20 9.75 -4.85 -11.26
CA LEU A 20 10.79 -4.38 -10.34
C LEU A 20 11.24 -5.47 -9.33
N TYR A 21 10.38 -6.46 -9.09
CA TYR A 21 10.63 -7.55 -8.15
C TYR A 21 10.40 -8.90 -8.83
N SER A 22 11.38 -9.42 -9.53
CA SER A 22 11.30 -10.66 -10.32
C SER A 22 10.85 -11.89 -9.52
N ASN A 23 11.13 -11.92 -8.22
CA ASN A 23 10.82 -13.03 -7.32
C ASN A 23 9.72 -12.70 -6.29
N ALA A 24 8.86 -11.70 -6.58
CA ALA A 24 7.76 -11.37 -5.69
C ALA A 24 6.63 -12.41 -5.76
N ASN A 25 6.02 -12.67 -4.60
CA ASN A 25 4.77 -13.42 -4.52
C ASN A 25 3.58 -12.47 -4.57
N PHE A 26 2.55 -12.84 -5.33
CA PHE A 26 1.33 -12.04 -5.50
C PHE A 26 0.14 -12.77 -4.91
N ALA A 27 -0.64 -12.06 -4.10
CA ALA A 27 -1.85 -12.56 -3.47
C ALA A 27 -3.08 -11.83 -3.99
N SER A 28 -3.93 -12.54 -4.73
CA SER A 28 -5.18 -12.04 -5.29
C SER A 28 -6.18 -13.19 -5.42
N ARG A 29 -7.43 -12.90 -5.77
CA ARG A 29 -8.43 -13.95 -6.00
C ARG A 29 -7.99 -14.95 -7.07
N SER A 30 -7.29 -14.50 -8.11
CA SER A 30 -6.76 -15.39 -9.15
C SER A 30 -5.66 -16.35 -8.66
N THR A 31 -5.06 -16.07 -7.49
CA THR A 31 -4.05 -16.93 -6.85
C THR A 31 -4.57 -17.57 -5.54
N GLY A 32 -5.90 -17.60 -5.36
CA GLY A 32 -6.54 -18.25 -4.21
C GLY A 32 -6.68 -17.37 -2.95
N PHE A 33 -6.40 -16.06 -3.04
CA PHE A 33 -6.52 -15.14 -1.91
C PHE A 33 -7.70 -14.18 -2.11
N ASP A 34 -8.83 -14.43 -1.46
CA ASP A 34 -9.88 -13.42 -1.32
C ASP A 34 -9.62 -12.56 -0.08
N LEU A 35 -8.93 -11.45 -0.27
CA LEU A 35 -8.55 -10.53 0.81
C LEU A 35 -9.74 -9.73 1.37
N THR A 36 -10.95 -9.96 0.88
CA THR A 36 -12.19 -9.40 1.46
C THR A 36 -12.80 -10.29 2.54
N THR A 37 -12.25 -11.51 2.72
CA THR A 37 -12.69 -12.48 3.72
C THR A 37 -11.66 -12.63 4.83
N SER A 38 -12.11 -13.02 6.03
CA SER A 38 -11.24 -13.33 7.18
C SER A 38 -10.23 -14.44 6.85
N ASP A 39 -10.67 -15.48 6.15
CA ASP A 39 -9.81 -16.61 5.79
C ASP A 39 -8.71 -16.21 4.81
N GLY A 40 -9.06 -15.44 3.78
CA GLY A 40 -8.09 -14.91 2.83
C GLY A 40 -7.07 -13.98 3.47
N GLN A 41 -7.50 -13.13 4.42
CA GLN A 41 -6.62 -12.26 5.20
C GLN A 41 -5.73 -13.06 6.15
N ALA A 42 -6.26 -14.08 6.82
CA ALA A 42 -5.48 -14.97 7.67
C ALA A 42 -4.43 -15.76 6.88
N LEU A 43 -4.78 -16.25 5.69
CA LEU A 43 -3.84 -16.93 4.80
C LEU A 43 -2.72 -15.99 4.33
N PHE A 44 -3.06 -14.77 3.92
CA PHE A 44 -2.08 -13.75 3.53
C PHE A 44 -1.15 -13.38 4.68
N SER A 45 -1.67 -13.21 5.89
CA SER A 45 -0.86 -12.87 7.06
C SER A 45 0.08 -14.02 7.47
N LYS A 46 -0.34 -15.28 7.36
CA LYS A 46 0.57 -16.43 7.55
C LYS A 46 1.69 -16.44 6.50
N MET A 47 1.35 -16.13 5.24
CA MET A 47 2.34 -16.05 4.17
C MET A 47 3.34 -14.92 4.41
N SER A 48 2.92 -13.81 5.00
CA SER A 48 3.78 -12.65 5.29
C SER A 48 4.97 -12.99 6.18
N LEU A 49 4.87 -13.99 7.06
CA LEU A 49 5.95 -14.43 7.95
C LEU A 49 7.21 -14.96 7.23
N ARG A 50 7.16 -15.15 5.91
CA ARG A 50 8.27 -15.66 5.09
C ARG A 50 8.88 -14.59 4.18
N HIS A 51 8.48 -13.31 4.37
CA HIS A 51 8.86 -12.21 3.47
C HIS A 51 9.51 -11.07 4.24
N ASP A 52 10.47 -10.42 3.59
CA ASP A 52 11.19 -9.26 4.15
C ASP A 52 10.42 -7.96 3.95
N ASN A 53 9.65 -7.88 2.87
CA ASN A 53 8.80 -6.75 2.54
C ASN A 53 7.39 -7.22 2.17
N ILE A 54 6.39 -6.50 2.67
CA ILE A 54 4.98 -6.77 2.44
C ILE A 54 4.34 -5.50 1.90
N ILE A 55 3.81 -5.56 0.67
CA ILE A 55 3.18 -4.43 0.00
C ILE A 55 1.67 -4.66 -0.02
N ILE A 56 0.94 -3.91 0.80
CA ILE A 56 -0.52 -3.91 0.84
C ILE A 56 -1.04 -2.91 -0.20
N ASN A 57 -1.15 -3.38 -1.46
CA ASN A 57 -1.52 -2.58 -2.63
C ASN A 57 -3.03 -2.63 -2.92
N SER A 58 -3.73 -3.72 -2.59
CA SER A 58 -5.14 -3.89 -2.96
C SER A 58 -6.03 -2.85 -2.29
N ALA A 59 -6.76 -2.06 -3.09
CA ALA A 59 -7.80 -1.15 -2.61
C ALA A 59 -9.06 -1.94 -2.25
N LEU A 60 -9.11 -2.49 -1.05
CA LEU A 60 -10.23 -3.25 -0.54
C LEU A 60 -11.26 -2.32 0.10
N TRP A 61 -12.54 -2.48 -0.29
CA TRP A 61 -13.65 -1.70 0.24
C TRP A 61 -14.07 -2.14 1.66
N LYS A 62 -14.92 -1.37 2.30
CA LYS A 62 -15.51 -1.66 3.62
C LYS A 62 -14.45 -1.86 4.71
N PHE A 63 -13.45 -0.98 4.74
CA PHE A 63 -12.31 -1.02 5.68
C PHE A 63 -11.44 -2.29 5.60
N ASN A 64 -11.68 -3.20 4.66
CA ASN A 64 -10.93 -4.45 4.56
C ASN A 64 -9.42 -4.25 4.36
N GLN A 65 -8.98 -3.14 3.78
CA GLN A 65 -7.54 -2.85 3.68
C GLN A 65 -6.93 -2.52 5.06
N THR A 66 -7.67 -1.79 5.91
CA THR A 66 -7.25 -1.50 7.28
C THR A 66 -7.23 -2.78 8.12
N VAL A 67 -8.25 -3.63 7.98
CA VAL A 67 -8.31 -4.94 8.66
C VAL A 67 -7.18 -5.87 8.18
N LEU A 68 -6.87 -5.87 6.89
CA LEU A 68 -5.73 -6.64 6.36
C LEU A 68 -4.40 -6.16 6.97
N LEU A 69 -4.18 -4.84 7.07
CA LEU A 69 -3.01 -4.29 7.72
C LEU A 69 -2.93 -4.73 9.18
N ASP A 70 -4.03 -4.63 9.93
CA ASP A 70 -4.11 -5.04 11.34
C ASP A 70 -3.77 -6.53 11.50
N THR A 71 -4.35 -7.39 10.65
CA THR A 71 -4.13 -8.83 10.69
C THR A 71 -2.66 -9.19 10.41
N VAL A 72 -2.05 -8.57 9.39
CA VAL A 72 -0.64 -8.76 9.05
C VAL A 72 0.27 -8.24 10.16
N TYR A 73 0.00 -7.04 10.66
CA TYR A 73 0.80 -6.39 11.70
C TYR A 73 0.83 -7.23 12.97
N LYS A 74 -0.34 -7.63 13.49
CA LYS A 74 -0.46 -8.48 14.68
C LYS A 74 0.17 -9.85 14.50
N MET A 75 0.02 -10.46 13.32
CA MET A 75 0.65 -11.74 13.01
C MET A 75 2.18 -11.63 13.06
N CYS A 76 2.76 -10.60 12.46
CA CYS A 76 4.19 -10.36 12.50
C CYS A 76 4.68 -10.07 13.92
N GLN A 77 3.96 -9.22 14.68
CA GLN A 77 4.29 -8.89 16.08
C GLN A 77 4.27 -10.14 16.96
N ALA A 78 3.22 -10.96 16.89
CA ALA A 78 3.10 -12.18 17.68
C ALA A 78 4.17 -13.23 17.40
N ASN A 79 4.79 -13.19 16.22
CA ASN A 79 5.85 -14.11 15.80
C ASN A 79 7.25 -13.49 15.83
N ASN A 80 7.43 -12.30 16.40
CA ASN A 80 8.69 -11.54 16.42
C ASN A 80 9.31 -11.40 15.02
N HIS A 81 8.46 -11.33 13.99
CA HIS A 81 8.88 -11.11 12.61
C HIS A 81 8.80 -9.62 12.28
N CYS A 82 9.90 -9.03 11.82
CA CYS A 82 10.01 -7.59 11.60
C CYS A 82 10.26 -7.25 10.11
N PRO A 83 9.28 -7.51 9.22
CA PRO A 83 9.36 -7.08 7.83
C PRO A 83 9.15 -5.57 7.72
N HIS A 84 9.36 -5.02 6.52
CA HIS A 84 8.87 -3.70 6.17
C HIS A 84 7.50 -3.82 5.49
N ILE A 85 6.46 -3.34 6.14
CA ILE A 85 5.09 -3.30 5.60
C ILE A 85 4.87 -1.95 4.93
N ILE A 86 4.60 -1.94 3.63
CA ILE A 86 4.27 -0.74 2.85
C ILE A 86 2.80 -0.77 2.51
N VAL A 87 2.08 0.26 2.93
CA VAL A 87 0.64 0.38 2.73
C VAL A 87 0.35 1.44 1.69
N ILE A 88 -0.34 1.05 0.61
CA ILE A 88 -0.69 1.98 -0.47
C ILE A 88 -2.06 2.59 -0.19
N GLY A 89 -2.05 3.88 0.04
CA GLY A 89 -3.21 4.72 0.27
C GLY A 89 -3.69 5.50 -0.94
N SER A 90 -4.34 6.62 -0.68
CA SER A 90 -4.80 7.57 -1.69
C SER A 90 -4.85 8.97 -1.10
N THR A 91 -4.45 9.99 -1.86
CA THR A 91 -4.51 11.40 -1.40
C THR A 91 -5.95 11.89 -1.13
N THR A 92 -6.96 11.08 -1.46
CA THR A 92 -8.35 11.30 -1.04
C THR A 92 -8.51 11.30 0.50
N ASP A 93 -7.55 10.72 1.24
CA ASP A 93 -7.52 10.77 2.71
C ASP A 93 -7.42 12.20 3.30
N ARG A 94 -7.01 13.18 2.48
CA ARG A 94 -6.81 14.59 2.86
C ARG A 94 -7.88 15.52 2.34
N VAL A 95 -8.65 15.10 1.35
CA VAL A 95 -9.64 15.96 0.69
C VAL A 95 -10.86 16.20 1.59
N LYS A 96 -11.17 17.48 1.81
CA LYS A 96 -12.36 17.96 2.51
C LYS A 96 -13.26 18.71 1.52
N ASN A 97 -13.96 17.96 0.65
CA ASN A 97 -14.80 18.58 -0.39
C ASN A 97 -16.31 18.52 -0.10
N GLY A 98 -16.70 18.17 1.13
CA GLY A 98 -18.10 18.07 1.55
C GLY A 98 -18.89 16.90 0.96
N LYS A 99 -18.29 16.07 0.13
CA LYS A 99 -18.96 14.88 -0.41
C LYS A 99 -18.96 13.75 0.61
N THR A 100 -20.13 13.13 0.78
CA THR A 100 -20.30 11.93 1.61
C THR A 100 -19.80 10.70 0.83
N TRP A 101 -18.54 10.38 0.97
CA TRP A 101 -17.92 9.27 0.27
C TRP A 101 -17.19 8.34 1.24
N LEU A 102 -17.72 7.13 1.42
CA LEU A 102 -17.21 6.15 2.38
C LEU A 102 -15.74 5.81 2.12
N TYR A 103 -15.33 5.71 0.86
CA TYR A 103 -13.92 5.47 0.49
C TYR A 103 -12.95 6.48 1.10
N ASN A 104 -13.36 7.74 1.21
CA ASN A 104 -12.57 8.78 1.86
C ASN A 104 -12.34 8.47 3.36
N ALA A 105 -13.42 8.06 4.06
CA ALA A 105 -13.33 7.65 5.46
C ALA A 105 -12.46 6.41 5.65
N GLU A 106 -12.59 5.42 4.75
CA GLU A 106 -11.78 4.21 4.75
C GLU A 106 -10.28 4.52 4.58
N LYS A 107 -9.93 5.43 3.66
CA LYS A 107 -8.53 5.82 3.45
C LYS A 107 -7.96 6.65 4.59
N LYS A 108 -8.77 7.48 5.25
CA LYS A 108 -8.36 8.18 6.48
C LYS A 108 -8.06 7.19 7.60
N ALA A 109 -8.98 6.25 7.86
CA ALA A 109 -8.79 5.22 8.88
C ALA A 109 -7.52 4.38 8.60
N LEU A 110 -7.29 4.00 7.35
CA LEU A 110 -6.10 3.27 6.93
C LEU A 110 -4.82 4.05 7.22
N ARG A 111 -4.80 5.35 6.87
CA ARG A 111 -3.67 6.25 7.12
C ARG A 111 -3.37 6.39 8.59
N ASP A 112 -4.38 6.69 9.40
CA ASP A 112 -4.23 6.91 10.83
C ASP A 112 -3.74 5.63 11.53
N TYR A 113 -4.27 4.47 11.14
CA TYR A 113 -3.84 3.19 11.69
C TYR A 113 -2.40 2.84 11.26
N ALA A 114 -2.04 3.05 9.99
CA ALA A 114 -0.69 2.83 9.51
C ALA A 114 0.34 3.72 10.24
N ASN A 115 0.00 4.98 10.50
CA ASN A 115 0.85 5.89 11.27
C ASN A 115 1.02 5.44 12.74
N THR A 116 -0.04 4.90 13.36
CA THR A 116 0.05 4.30 14.70
C THR A 116 1.02 3.12 14.71
N CYS A 117 0.92 2.22 13.71
CA CYS A 117 1.85 1.10 13.55
C CYS A 117 3.29 1.58 13.32
N ALA A 118 3.48 2.63 12.51
CA ALA A 118 4.79 3.21 12.23
C ALA A 118 5.46 3.79 13.50
N ILE A 119 4.69 4.46 14.35
CA ILE A 119 5.18 4.97 15.65
C ILE A 119 5.59 3.80 16.56
N ASN A 120 4.78 2.74 16.65
CA ASN A 120 5.14 1.55 17.41
C ASN A 120 6.45 0.92 16.93
N ALA A 121 6.69 0.89 15.62
CA ALA A 121 7.93 0.38 15.04
C ALA A 121 9.16 1.20 15.48
N VAL A 122 9.04 2.53 15.56
CA VAL A 122 10.11 3.42 16.05
C VAL A 122 10.53 3.09 17.47
N TRP A 123 9.57 2.65 18.29
CA TRP A 123 9.81 2.23 19.68
C TRP A 123 10.18 0.74 19.83
N GLY A 124 10.38 0.02 18.72
CA GLY A 124 10.71 -1.41 18.73
C GLY A 124 9.56 -2.34 19.13
N LEU A 125 8.31 -1.86 19.06
CA LEU A 125 7.12 -2.60 19.50
C LEU A 125 6.43 -3.39 18.37
N GLY A 126 7.02 -3.40 17.15
CA GLY A 126 6.45 -4.13 16.03
C GLY A 126 7.22 -3.96 14.72
N PRO A 127 6.72 -4.51 13.61
CA PRO A 127 7.34 -4.41 12.30
C PRO A 127 7.33 -2.97 11.77
N LYS A 128 8.31 -2.65 10.91
CA LYS A 128 8.40 -1.37 10.22
C LYS A 128 7.20 -1.16 9.31
N VAL A 129 6.57 0.03 9.37
CA VAL A 129 5.41 0.37 8.56
C VAL A 129 5.64 1.72 7.87
N SER A 130 5.34 1.78 6.57
CA SER A 130 5.30 3.02 5.79
C SER A 130 3.97 3.14 5.05
N TYR A 131 3.34 4.31 5.14
CA TYR A 131 2.15 4.65 4.38
C TYR A 131 2.53 5.53 3.19
N ILE A 132 2.15 5.13 1.98
CA ILE A 132 2.33 5.94 0.79
C ILE A 132 1.00 6.19 0.09
N SER A 133 0.62 7.45 -0.06
CA SER A 133 -0.59 7.83 -0.76
C SER A 133 -0.29 8.45 -2.11
N PHE A 134 -1.05 8.05 -3.11
CA PHE A 134 -0.96 8.56 -4.47
C PHE A 134 -2.22 9.32 -4.85
N GLY A 135 -2.05 10.38 -5.65
CA GLY A 135 -3.12 11.00 -6.42
C GLY A 135 -3.65 10.07 -7.51
N THR A 136 -4.43 10.60 -8.42
CA THR A 136 -5.00 9.82 -9.51
C THR A 136 -3.88 9.23 -10.38
N LEU A 137 -3.92 7.91 -10.58
CA LEU A 137 -2.93 7.17 -11.36
C LEU A 137 -3.34 7.07 -12.83
N SER A 138 -2.34 6.95 -13.73
CA SER A 138 -2.51 6.94 -15.19
C SER A 138 -3.42 5.83 -15.72
N ASN A 139 -3.56 4.71 -15.01
CA ASN A 139 -4.53 3.66 -15.37
C ASN A 139 -6.00 4.07 -15.17
N ASN A 140 -6.26 5.25 -14.62
CA ASN A 140 -7.59 5.86 -14.51
C ASN A 140 -7.74 7.13 -15.36
N GLN A 141 -6.81 7.40 -16.29
CA GLN A 141 -6.81 8.63 -17.11
C GLN A 141 -8.10 8.80 -17.91
N GLU A 142 -8.65 7.72 -18.46
CA GLU A 142 -9.93 7.75 -19.20
C GLU A 142 -11.12 8.23 -18.35
N LYS A 143 -11.11 7.91 -17.05
CA LYS A 143 -12.14 8.36 -16.11
C LYS A 143 -11.96 9.81 -15.66
N HIS A 144 -10.80 10.39 -15.92
CA HIS A 144 -10.41 11.72 -15.50
C HIS A 144 -9.68 12.46 -16.63
N PRO A 145 -10.36 12.72 -17.77
CA PRO A 145 -9.71 13.30 -18.96
C PRO A 145 -9.14 14.70 -18.70
N ASP A 146 -9.75 15.46 -17.79
CA ASP A 146 -9.36 16.83 -17.46
C ASP A 146 -8.25 16.95 -16.41
N ARG A 147 -7.69 15.81 -15.97
CA ARG A 147 -6.65 15.79 -14.94
C ARG A 147 -5.36 15.19 -15.47
N LYS A 148 -4.25 15.71 -15.00
CA LYS A 148 -2.97 15.03 -15.11
C LYS A 148 -2.94 13.90 -14.08
N CYS A 149 -2.65 12.69 -14.52
CA CYS A 149 -2.52 11.52 -13.67
C CYS A 149 -1.04 11.18 -13.45
N LEU A 150 -0.70 10.70 -12.28
CA LEU A 150 0.64 10.21 -11.98
C LEU A 150 0.89 8.93 -12.79
N ASP A 151 2.03 8.84 -13.46
CA ASP A 151 2.41 7.61 -14.16
C ASP A 151 2.53 6.46 -13.14
N ILE A 152 1.84 5.38 -13.44
CA ILE A 152 1.82 4.19 -12.58
C ILE A 152 3.21 3.56 -12.43
N LYS A 153 4.08 3.69 -13.43
CA LYS A 153 5.48 3.25 -13.36
C LYS A 153 6.28 4.06 -12.35
N GLU A 154 6.02 5.38 -12.30
CA GLU A 154 6.66 6.24 -11.30
C GLU A 154 6.15 5.91 -9.90
N ALA A 155 4.86 5.68 -9.73
CA ALA A 155 4.31 5.23 -8.45
C ALA A 155 5.01 3.94 -7.96
N ALA A 156 5.24 2.97 -8.84
CA ALA A 156 5.97 1.75 -8.51
C ALA A 156 7.43 2.01 -8.11
N LYS A 157 8.12 2.97 -8.75
CA LYS A 157 9.49 3.38 -8.37
C LYS A 157 9.55 3.98 -6.96
N TYR A 158 8.56 4.79 -6.56
CA TYR A 158 8.49 5.31 -5.20
C TYR A 158 8.30 4.21 -4.15
N ILE A 159 7.49 3.19 -4.47
CA ILE A 159 7.32 2.02 -3.59
C ILE A 159 8.65 1.25 -3.50
N LYS A 160 9.33 1.04 -4.62
CA LYS A 160 10.66 0.40 -4.65
C LYS A 160 11.66 1.19 -3.82
N TRP A 161 11.69 2.51 -3.96
CA TRP A 161 12.54 3.39 -3.18
C TRP A 161 12.30 3.24 -1.67
N LEU A 162 11.05 3.09 -1.22
CA LEU A 162 10.76 2.81 0.19
C LEU A 162 11.37 1.49 0.67
N THR A 163 11.32 0.43 -0.15
CA THR A 163 11.93 -0.86 0.24
C THR A 163 13.45 -0.83 0.29
N ASP A 164 14.07 0.12 -0.41
CA ASP A 164 15.52 0.25 -0.49
C ASP A 164 16.10 1.13 0.64
N GLN A 165 15.25 1.72 1.48
CA GLN A 165 15.70 2.55 2.58
C GLN A 165 16.43 1.72 3.66
N PRO A 166 17.42 2.32 4.35
CA PRO A 166 18.15 1.65 5.42
C PRO A 166 17.21 1.09 6.50
N LYS A 167 17.54 -0.06 7.05
CA LYS A 167 16.70 -0.74 8.05
C LYS A 167 16.44 0.10 9.30
N HIS A 168 17.39 0.95 9.68
CA HIS A 168 17.29 1.81 10.87
C HIS A 168 16.52 3.11 10.65
N VAL A 169 16.03 3.35 9.43
CA VAL A 169 15.21 4.54 9.10
C VAL A 169 13.78 4.09 8.83
N ASN A 170 12.80 4.66 9.52
CA ASN A 170 11.40 4.50 9.17
C ASN A 170 10.87 5.78 8.52
N ILE A 171 10.33 5.65 7.32
CA ILE A 171 9.58 6.71 6.65
C ILE A 171 8.12 6.43 6.90
N ASN A 172 7.52 7.16 7.84
CA ASN A 172 6.18 6.88 8.31
C ASN A 172 5.13 7.13 7.23
N GLU A 173 5.27 8.27 6.51
CA GLU A 173 4.26 8.69 5.55
C GLU A 173 4.86 9.48 4.39
N ILE A 174 4.37 9.20 3.16
CA ILE A 174 4.65 9.98 1.95
C ILE A 174 3.35 10.22 1.20
N SER A 175 3.20 11.40 0.62
CA SER A 175 2.09 11.76 -0.24
C SER A 175 2.60 12.32 -1.56
N ILE A 176 2.10 11.78 -2.67
CA ILE A 176 2.55 12.12 -4.01
C ILE A 176 1.35 12.40 -4.89
N ASP A 177 1.23 13.64 -5.35
CA ASP A 177 0.22 14.08 -6.30
C ASP A 177 0.87 14.54 -7.60
N PRO A 178 0.27 14.26 -8.75
CA PRO A 178 0.71 14.85 -10.01
C PRO A 178 0.40 16.35 -10.02
N MET A 179 1.34 17.15 -10.48
CA MET A 179 1.10 18.57 -10.69
C MET A 179 0.03 18.78 -11.77
N GLN A 180 -0.92 19.67 -11.55
CA GLN A 180 -2.00 19.95 -12.50
C GLN A 180 -1.68 21.12 -13.43
N ASP A 181 -0.77 21.98 -13.05
CA ASP A 181 -0.35 23.14 -13.84
C ASP A 181 0.54 22.69 -15.01
N LYS A 182 0.19 23.15 -16.21
CA LYS A 182 0.89 22.83 -17.46
C LYS A 182 2.37 23.20 -17.46
N ARG A 183 2.78 24.23 -16.70
CA ARG A 183 4.18 24.66 -16.55
C ARG A 183 5.13 23.58 -16.02
N TRP A 184 4.59 22.51 -15.44
CA TRP A 184 5.37 21.42 -14.85
C TRP A 184 5.44 20.17 -15.74
N HIS A 185 4.96 20.24 -17.00
CA HIS A 185 4.84 19.10 -17.89
C HIS A 185 5.60 19.27 -19.22
N ASP A 186 6.42 20.32 -19.34
CA ASP A 186 7.25 20.59 -20.52
C ASP A 186 8.61 19.89 -20.42
#